data_70c3b4c4f0ff5526416ef5e6b53acf69
#
_entry.id   70c3b4c4f0ff5526416ef5e6b53acf69
#
_cell.length_a   1.000
_cell.length_b   1.000
_cell.length_c   1.000
_cell.angle_alpha   90.00
_cell.angle_beta   90.00
_cell.angle_gamma   90.00
#
_symmetry.space_group_name_H-M   'P 1'
#
loop_
_entity.id
_entity.type
_entity.pdbx_description
1 polymer ?
#
loop_
_entity_poly.entity_id
_entity_poly.type
_entity_poly.pdbx_seq_one_letter_code
_entity_poly.pdbx_strand_id
1 'polypeptide(L)'
;MIPLYPNLSNISMDFRPTLHPLFKGLKEGISEFTFANIYLFRETHNYQISRLGEGLFLITGSDQGSPFFMLPFGVPEREVLDELSRKFISMKCVSESQVPEFTGMGYIVTEDRDNFDYIYLREELASLQGDKFHKKRTLIHAFVDNYSYEGKPLTEERTGDALNVLERWREERGLGDYTAAKEALEKAD
;
A
#
# COMPACT_ATOMS: atom_id res chain seq x y z
N MET A 1 -3.30 -17.43 13.66
CA MET A 1 -2.09 -16.88 14.35
C MET A 1 -0.97 -16.75 13.32
N ILE A 2 -0.23 -15.63 13.28
CA ILE A 2 0.90 -15.43 12.36
C ILE A 2 2.04 -16.33 12.80
N PRO A 3 2.61 -17.18 11.90
CA PRO A 3 3.64 -18.14 12.26
C PRO A 3 4.98 -17.45 12.55
N LEU A 4 5.90 -18.17 13.24
CA LEU A 4 7.29 -17.75 13.40
C LEU A 4 8.09 -18.10 12.14
N TYR A 5 8.97 -17.20 11.75
CA TYR A 5 9.97 -17.45 10.71
C TYR A 5 10.82 -18.70 11.06
N PRO A 6 11.13 -19.57 10.10
CA PRO A 6 11.01 -19.36 8.64
C PRO A 6 9.65 -19.73 8.00
N ASN A 7 8.64 -20.09 8.80
CA ASN A 7 7.32 -20.41 8.24
C ASN A 7 6.59 -19.11 7.84
N LEU A 8 5.98 -19.13 6.66
CA LEU A 8 5.21 -18.03 6.09
C LEU A 8 3.73 -18.40 6.01
N SER A 9 2.85 -17.42 6.09
CA SER A 9 1.41 -17.57 5.89
C SER A 9 0.91 -16.50 4.93
N ASN A 10 -0.07 -16.85 4.10
CA ASN A 10 -0.77 -15.86 3.28
C ASN A 10 -1.49 -14.85 4.17
N ILE A 11 -1.57 -13.61 3.68
CA ILE A 11 -2.28 -12.53 4.39
C ILE A 11 -3.78 -12.87 4.46
N SER A 12 -4.34 -12.79 5.67
CA SER A 12 -5.76 -13.06 5.96
C SER A 12 -6.38 -11.92 6.76
N MET A 13 -7.70 -11.71 6.60
CA MET A 13 -8.46 -10.76 7.44
C MET A 13 -8.35 -11.07 8.93
N ASP A 14 -8.13 -12.32 9.31
CA ASP A 14 -7.90 -12.71 10.72
C ASP A 14 -6.68 -12.02 11.35
N PHE A 15 -5.77 -11.49 10.53
CA PHE A 15 -4.61 -10.76 11.01
C PHE A 15 -4.87 -9.27 11.23
N ARG A 16 -6.02 -8.73 10.73
CA ARG A 16 -6.39 -7.32 10.87
C ARG A 16 -6.36 -6.83 12.32
N PRO A 17 -6.95 -7.55 13.31
CA PRO A 17 -6.92 -7.10 14.70
C PRO A 17 -5.52 -6.93 15.29
N THR A 18 -4.57 -7.73 14.80
CA THR A 18 -3.15 -7.65 15.23
C THR A 18 -2.37 -6.60 14.47
N LEU A 19 -2.50 -6.57 13.13
CA LEU A 19 -1.62 -5.76 12.28
C LEU A 19 -2.10 -4.31 12.11
N HIS A 20 -3.43 -4.09 12.02
CA HIS A 20 -3.97 -2.75 11.78
C HIS A 20 -3.56 -1.72 12.85
N PRO A 21 -3.62 -2.02 14.16
CA PRO A 21 -3.13 -1.08 15.18
C PRO A 21 -1.63 -0.79 15.06
N LEU A 22 -0.82 -1.79 14.68
CA LEU A 22 0.62 -1.62 14.48
C LEU A 22 0.90 -0.69 13.29
N PHE A 23 0.29 -0.95 12.14
CA PHE A 23 0.41 -0.07 10.97
C PHE A 23 -0.05 1.36 11.27
N LYS A 24 -1.18 1.52 11.97
CA LYS A 24 -1.68 2.85 12.37
C LYS A 24 -0.71 3.61 13.28
N GLY A 25 0.16 2.91 14.00
CA GLY A 25 1.17 3.48 14.86
C GLY A 25 2.44 3.96 14.12
N LEU A 26 2.62 3.59 12.85
CA LEU A 26 3.77 4.01 12.05
C LEU A 26 3.70 5.50 11.75
N LYS A 27 4.88 6.16 11.81
CA LYS A 27 4.98 7.63 11.58
C LYS A 27 5.53 7.99 10.20
N GLU A 28 6.14 7.04 9.52
CA GLU A 28 6.88 7.27 8.26
C GLU A 28 5.98 7.54 7.05
N GLY A 29 4.68 7.22 7.12
CA GLY A 29 3.70 7.59 6.09
C GLY A 29 3.86 6.84 4.75
N ILE A 30 4.50 5.67 4.74
CA ILE A 30 4.61 4.82 3.54
C ILE A 30 3.25 4.19 3.26
N SER A 31 2.69 4.40 2.07
CA SER A 31 1.32 3.98 1.71
C SER A 31 1.13 2.47 1.70
N GLU A 32 2.17 1.71 1.38
CA GLU A 32 2.17 0.24 1.47
C GLU A 32 1.96 -0.25 2.90
N PHE A 33 2.40 0.50 3.89
CA PHE A 33 2.31 0.09 5.29
C PHE A 33 0.96 0.40 5.93
N THR A 34 -0.09 -0.09 5.28
CA THR A 34 -1.43 -0.16 5.85
C THR A 34 -1.96 -1.60 5.72
N PHE A 35 -2.79 -2.02 6.66
CA PHE A 35 -3.40 -3.35 6.55
C PHE A 35 -4.24 -3.48 5.28
N ALA A 36 -4.96 -2.42 4.91
CA ALA A 36 -5.79 -2.40 3.72
C ALA A 36 -4.95 -2.63 2.44
N ASN A 37 -3.84 -1.91 2.29
CA ASN A 37 -2.96 -2.08 1.12
C ASN A 37 -2.40 -3.51 1.06
N ILE A 38 -1.74 -3.97 2.13
CA ILE A 38 -1.17 -5.33 2.19
C ILE A 38 -2.23 -6.41 1.91
N TYR A 39 -3.46 -6.23 2.42
CA TYR A 39 -4.53 -7.19 2.20
C TYR A 39 -5.07 -7.15 0.77
N LEU A 40 -5.37 -5.98 0.23
CA LEU A 40 -5.98 -5.83 -1.09
C LEU A 40 -5.05 -6.27 -2.22
N PHE A 41 -3.75 -6.02 -2.08
CA PHE A 41 -2.74 -6.39 -3.08
C PHE A 41 -2.01 -7.71 -2.80
N ARG A 42 -2.48 -8.51 -1.82
CA ARG A 42 -1.83 -9.77 -1.42
C ARG A 42 -1.69 -10.78 -2.57
N GLU A 43 -2.70 -10.87 -3.42
CA GLU A 43 -2.67 -11.79 -4.58
C GLU A 43 -1.75 -11.24 -5.69
N THR A 44 -1.80 -9.93 -5.94
CA THR A 44 -1.00 -9.27 -6.98
C THR A 44 0.50 -9.42 -6.72
N HIS A 45 0.91 -9.25 -5.46
CA HIS A 45 2.32 -9.32 -5.06
C HIS A 45 2.68 -10.64 -4.36
N ASN A 46 1.77 -11.60 -4.26
CA ASN A 46 1.96 -12.84 -3.49
C ASN A 46 2.44 -12.58 -2.06
N TYR A 47 1.81 -11.63 -1.37
CA TYR A 47 2.23 -11.27 -0.02
C TYR A 47 2.03 -12.41 0.98
N GLN A 48 3.09 -12.69 1.72
CA GLN A 48 3.09 -13.59 2.86
C GLN A 48 3.69 -12.91 4.08
N ILE A 49 3.36 -13.40 5.25
CA ILE A 49 3.80 -12.81 6.53
C ILE A 49 4.34 -13.86 7.49
N SER A 50 5.31 -13.43 8.29
CA SER A 50 5.88 -14.20 9.40
C SER A 50 6.23 -13.26 10.56
N ARG A 51 6.37 -13.79 11.78
CA ARG A 51 6.97 -13.07 12.91
C ARG A 51 8.47 -13.37 12.99
N LEU A 52 9.28 -12.35 13.12
CA LEU A 52 10.72 -12.49 13.41
C LEU A 52 11.00 -12.51 14.92
N GLY A 53 10.06 -11.99 15.73
CA GLY A 53 10.16 -11.88 17.18
C GLY A 53 8.96 -11.15 17.76
N GLU A 54 9.09 -10.63 18.95
CA GLU A 54 8.06 -9.81 19.58
C GLU A 54 7.99 -8.45 18.87
N GLY A 55 6.81 -8.13 18.33
CA GLY A 55 6.56 -6.87 17.62
C GLY A 55 7.21 -6.74 16.23
N LEU A 56 8.08 -7.69 15.82
CA LEU A 56 8.74 -7.67 14.52
C LEU A 56 8.08 -8.64 13.54
N PHE A 57 7.73 -8.13 12.37
CA PHE A 57 7.10 -8.92 11.31
C PHE A 57 7.86 -8.77 10.00
N LEU A 58 7.97 -9.86 9.29
CA LEU A 58 8.47 -9.96 7.94
C LEU A 58 7.26 -10.06 6.99
N ILE A 59 7.19 -9.19 6.01
CA ILE A 59 6.29 -9.34 4.87
C ILE A 59 7.13 -9.65 3.65
N THR A 60 6.82 -10.73 2.95
CA THR A 60 7.48 -11.10 1.70
C THR A 60 6.54 -10.93 0.54
N GLY A 61 7.08 -10.73 -0.65
CA GLY A 61 6.32 -10.61 -1.87
C GLY A 61 7.15 -10.87 -3.10
N SER A 62 6.54 -10.75 -4.27
CA SER A 62 7.23 -10.80 -5.54
C SER A 62 6.65 -9.82 -6.55
N ASP A 63 7.51 -9.13 -7.28
CA ASP A 63 7.14 -8.28 -8.41
C ASP A 63 7.76 -8.83 -9.68
N GLN A 64 6.93 -9.15 -10.66
CA GLN A 64 7.37 -9.73 -11.93
C GLN A 64 8.30 -10.94 -11.75
N GLY A 65 8.05 -11.75 -10.72
CA GLY A 65 8.86 -12.92 -10.39
C GLY A 65 10.11 -12.64 -9.56
N SER A 66 10.40 -11.39 -9.22
CA SER A 66 11.52 -10.99 -8.37
C SER A 66 11.09 -10.96 -6.90
N PRO A 67 11.60 -11.88 -6.04
CA PRO A 67 11.21 -11.92 -4.64
C PRO A 67 11.83 -10.77 -3.85
N PHE A 68 11.02 -10.15 -2.99
CA PHE A 68 11.44 -9.09 -2.10
C PHE A 68 10.87 -9.30 -0.69
N PHE A 69 11.36 -8.50 0.26
CA PHE A 69 10.80 -8.46 1.62
C PHE A 69 10.68 -7.02 2.11
N MET A 70 9.85 -6.85 3.15
CA MET A 70 9.61 -5.58 3.85
C MET A 70 9.64 -5.80 5.35
N LEU A 71 10.13 -4.81 6.10
CA LEU A 71 10.24 -4.80 7.55
C LEU A 71 9.54 -3.56 8.14
N PRO A 72 8.20 -3.52 8.17
CA PRO A 72 7.46 -2.31 8.53
C PRO A 72 7.63 -1.86 9.99
N PHE A 73 7.98 -2.76 10.90
CA PHE A 73 7.93 -2.49 12.34
C PHE A 73 9.30 -2.49 13.01
N GLY A 74 10.36 -2.41 12.23
CA GLY A 74 11.73 -2.32 12.72
C GLY A 74 12.66 -3.31 12.05
N VAL A 75 13.95 -3.14 12.33
CA VAL A 75 15.04 -3.94 11.75
C VAL A 75 15.39 -5.06 12.73
N PRO A 76 15.44 -6.33 12.30
CA PRO A 76 15.88 -7.43 13.14
C PRO A 76 17.39 -7.41 13.37
N GLU A 77 17.90 -8.33 14.20
CA GLU A 77 19.33 -8.54 14.35
C GLU A 77 20.02 -8.83 13.02
N ARG A 78 21.29 -8.47 12.92
CA ARG A 78 22.05 -8.52 11.68
C ARG A 78 22.08 -9.90 11.03
N GLU A 79 22.18 -10.95 11.83
CA GLU A 79 22.21 -12.34 11.33
C GLU A 79 20.94 -12.70 10.56
N VAL A 80 19.78 -12.27 11.07
CA VAL A 80 18.48 -12.47 10.42
C VAL A 80 18.38 -11.63 9.14
N LEU A 81 18.83 -10.38 9.20
CA LEU A 81 18.82 -9.49 8.04
C LEU A 81 19.74 -10.01 6.92
N ASP A 82 20.94 -10.50 7.26
CA ASP A 82 21.86 -11.13 6.32
C ASP A 82 21.29 -12.43 5.72
N GLU A 83 20.54 -13.20 6.50
CA GLU A 83 19.83 -14.38 5.99
C GLU A 83 18.73 -13.99 4.98
N LEU A 84 17.91 -12.99 5.30
CA LEU A 84 16.88 -12.47 4.40
C LEU A 84 17.48 -11.93 3.10
N SER A 85 18.57 -11.16 3.21
CA SER A 85 19.27 -10.58 2.06
C SER A 85 19.91 -11.63 1.14
N ARG A 86 20.15 -12.85 1.61
CA ARG A 86 20.58 -13.97 0.77
C ARG A 86 19.41 -14.69 0.08
N LYS A 87 18.21 -14.64 0.68
CA LYS A 87 17.02 -15.33 0.14
C LYS A 87 16.22 -14.47 -0.83
N PHE A 88 16.23 -13.17 -0.65
CA PHE A 88 15.46 -12.20 -1.42
C PHE A 88 16.38 -11.28 -2.22
N ILE A 89 15.90 -10.83 -3.38
CA ILE A 89 16.68 -9.93 -4.27
C ILE A 89 16.83 -8.55 -3.65
N SER A 90 15.78 -8.07 -2.96
CA SER A 90 15.77 -6.73 -2.38
C SER A 90 14.89 -6.65 -1.13
N MET A 91 15.19 -5.67 -0.30
CA MET A 91 14.28 -5.14 0.70
C MET A 91 13.62 -3.89 0.12
N LYS A 92 12.29 -3.78 0.26
CA LYS A 92 11.51 -2.62 -0.21
C LYS A 92 10.98 -1.79 0.94
N CYS A 93 10.52 -0.58 0.62
CA CYS A 93 9.86 0.34 1.55
C CYS A 93 10.73 0.73 2.75
N VAL A 94 12.03 0.97 2.48
CA VAL A 94 12.95 1.57 3.46
C VAL A 94 12.71 3.06 3.48
N SER A 95 12.37 3.62 4.65
CA SER A 95 12.16 5.06 4.79
C SER A 95 13.50 5.82 4.74
N GLU A 96 13.46 7.10 4.37
CA GLU A 96 14.64 7.97 4.33
C GLU A 96 15.35 8.01 5.71
N SER A 97 14.59 7.97 6.80
CA SER A 97 15.12 7.97 8.16
C SER A 97 15.92 6.70 8.50
N GLN A 98 15.64 5.58 7.85
CA GLN A 98 16.34 4.29 8.05
C GLN A 98 17.59 4.14 7.17
N VAL A 99 17.75 4.96 6.12
CA VAL A 99 18.90 4.87 5.20
C VAL A 99 20.26 4.88 5.91
N PRO A 100 20.53 5.76 6.90
CA PRO A 100 21.81 5.76 7.61
C PRO A 100 22.10 4.45 8.35
N GLU A 101 21.07 3.79 8.89
CA GLU A 101 21.20 2.52 9.60
C GLU A 101 21.66 1.41 8.63
N PHE A 102 20.96 1.25 7.50
CA PHE A 102 21.29 0.22 6.53
C PHE A 102 22.64 0.46 5.84
N THR A 103 22.97 1.70 5.52
CA THR A 103 24.28 2.04 4.94
C THR A 103 25.41 1.83 5.95
N GLY A 104 25.18 2.11 7.23
CA GLY A 104 26.09 1.81 8.32
C GLY A 104 26.35 0.31 8.51
N MET A 105 25.38 -0.53 8.18
CA MET A 105 25.53 -1.99 8.14
C MET A 105 26.19 -2.51 6.85
N GLY A 106 26.50 -1.64 5.88
CA GLY A 106 27.15 -2.00 4.63
C GLY A 106 26.18 -2.42 3.50
N TYR A 107 24.87 -2.21 3.67
CA TYR A 107 23.90 -2.42 2.59
C TYR A 107 23.91 -1.24 1.60
N ILE A 108 23.63 -1.53 0.35
CA ILE A 108 23.43 -0.52 -0.70
C ILE A 108 21.95 -0.16 -0.69
N VAL A 109 21.66 1.11 -0.42
CA VAL A 109 20.30 1.65 -0.48
C VAL A 109 20.18 2.50 -1.74
N THR A 110 19.18 2.23 -2.57
CA THR A 110 18.90 2.96 -3.80
C THR A 110 17.53 3.61 -3.74
N GLU A 111 17.44 4.83 -4.23
CA GLU A 111 16.18 5.56 -4.35
C GLU A 111 15.33 4.91 -5.46
N ASP A 112 14.08 4.56 -5.13
CA ASP A 112 13.09 4.01 -6.06
C ASP A 112 11.99 5.05 -6.32
N ARG A 113 12.30 6.01 -7.18
CA ARG A 113 11.48 7.18 -7.43
C ARG A 113 10.13 6.87 -8.06
N ASP A 114 10.01 5.78 -8.81
CA ASP A 114 8.77 5.39 -9.47
C ASP A 114 7.71 4.91 -8.47
N ASN A 115 8.15 4.51 -7.27
CA ASN A 115 7.30 4.07 -6.17
C ASN A 115 7.17 5.11 -5.04
N PHE A 116 7.51 6.37 -5.29
CA PHE A 116 7.33 7.42 -4.28
C PHE A 116 5.88 7.83 -4.14
N ASP A 117 5.44 8.02 -2.89
CA ASP A 117 4.15 8.59 -2.58
C ASP A 117 4.09 10.09 -2.94
N TYR A 118 2.95 10.52 -3.48
CA TYR A 118 2.67 11.94 -3.69
C TYR A 118 2.03 12.54 -2.44
N ILE A 119 2.73 13.45 -1.80
CA ILE A 119 2.24 14.13 -0.59
C ILE A 119 1.72 15.52 -0.95
N TYR A 120 0.50 15.82 -0.53
CA TYR A 120 -0.15 17.11 -0.71
C TYR A 120 -0.70 17.63 0.61
N LEU A 121 -0.63 18.94 0.80
CA LEU A 121 -1.35 19.58 1.89
C LEU A 121 -2.87 19.53 1.60
N ARG A 122 -3.65 19.17 2.61
CA ARG A 122 -5.11 19.09 2.49
C ARG A 122 -5.71 20.43 2.01
N GLU A 123 -5.25 21.55 2.55
CA GLU A 123 -5.69 22.90 2.22
C GLU A 123 -5.40 23.25 0.75
N GLU A 124 -4.26 22.82 0.22
CA GLU A 124 -3.92 23.02 -1.18
C GLU A 124 -4.84 22.23 -2.13
N LEU A 125 -5.14 20.98 -1.79
CA LEU A 125 -6.07 20.16 -2.57
C LEU A 125 -7.51 20.66 -2.46
N ALA A 126 -7.92 21.17 -1.30
CA ALA A 126 -9.26 21.72 -1.11
C ALA A 126 -9.49 23.03 -1.89
N SER A 127 -8.47 23.92 -1.91
CA SER A 127 -8.57 25.20 -2.60
C SER A 127 -8.16 25.16 -4.07
N LEU A 128 -7.28 24.21 -4.43
CA LEU A 128 -6.64 24.08 -5.75
C LEU A 128 -6.03 25.39 -6.26
N GLN A 129 -5.51 26.23 -5.36
CA GLN A 129 -4.90 27.52 -5.73
C GLN A 129 -3.51 27.36 -6.38
N GLY A 130 -3.15 28.33 -7.22
CA GLY A 130 -1.85 28.38 -7.90
C GLY A 130 -1.77 27.63 -9.23
N ASP A 131 -0.68 27.85 -9.94
CA ASP A 131 -0.48 27.37 -11.30
C ASP A 131 -0.33 25.85 -11.39
N LYS A 132 0.23 25.21 -10.37
CA LYS A 132 0.39 23.74 -10.31
C LYS A 132 -0.96 22.98 -10.41
N PHE A 133 -2.07 23.62 -10.04
CA PHE A 133 -3.39 23.03 -10.10
C PHE A 133 -4.25 23.52 -11.30
N HIS A 134 -3.70 24.32 -12.20
CA HIS A 134 -4.47 24.85 -13.34
C HIS A 134 -5.19 23.76 -14.14
N LYS A 135 -4.49 22.70 -14.52
CA LYS A 135 -5.10 21.58 -15.27
C LYS A 135 -6.24 20.90 -14.50
N LYS A 136 -6.08 20.72 -13.16
CA LYS A 136 -7.13 20.12 -12.33
C LYS A 136 -8.38 20.99 -12.26
N ARG A 137 -8.20 22.32 -12.07
CA ARG A 137 -9.35 23.27 -12.13
C ARG A 137 -10.06 23.24 -13.48
N THR A 138 -9.31 23.24 -14.59
CA THR A 138 -9.90 23.15 -15.93
C THR A 138 -10.74 21.89 -16.11
N LEU A 139 -10.27 20.73 -15.64
CA LEU A 139 -11.04 19.48 -15.70
C LEU A 139 -12.30 19.54 -14.84
N ILE A 140 -12.21 20.12 -13.64
CA ILE A 140 -13.36 20.28 -12.74
C ILE A 140 -14.39 21.22 -13.37
N HIS A 141 -13.99 22.36 -13.94
CA HIS A 141 -14.89 23.29 -14.61
C HIS A 141 -15.56 22.61 -15.82
N ALA A 142 -14.80 21.92 -16.66
CA ALA A 142 -15.35 21.16 -17.78
C ALA A 142 -16.38 20.11 -17.33
N PHE A 143 -16.16 19.45 -16.19
CA PHE A 143 -17.13 18.50 -15.64
C PHE A 143 -18.39 19.21 -15.14
N VAL A 144 -18.23 20.26 -14.32
CA VAL A 144 -19.35 21.01 -13.71
C VAL A 144 -20.22 21.68 -14.77
N ASP A 145 -19.61 22.20 -15.86
CA ASP A 145 -20.32 22.89 -16.93
C ASP A 145 -21.12 21.93 -17.83
N ASN A 146 -20.73 20.66 -17.90
CA ASN A 146 -21.35 19.69 -18.81
C ASN A 146 -22.22 18.65 -18.12
N TYR A 147 -22.11 18.48 -16.79
CA TYR A 147 -22.81 17.43 -16.05
C TYR A 147 -23.49 17.97 -14.80
N SER A 148 -24.75 17.57 -14.61
CA SER A 148 -25.38 17.70 -13.29
C SER A 148 -24.83 16.62 -12.37
N TYR A 149 -24.39 16.98 -11.18
CA TYR A 149 -23.83 16.04 -10.21
C TYR A 149 -24.29 16.33 -8.80
N GLU A 150 -24.26 15.31 -7.97
CA GLU A 150 -24.49 15.39 -6.53
C GLU A 150 -23.42 14.58 -5.81
N GLY A 151 -22.71 15.22 -4.86
CA GLY A 151 -21.75 14.53 -3.99
C GLY A 151 -22.48 13.84 -2.84
N LYS A 152 -22.33 12.51 -2.75
CA LYS A 152 -22.92 11.70 -1.66
C LYS A 152 -21.88 10.81 -1.05
N PRO A 153 -21.95 10.54 0.28
CA PRO A 153 -21.13 9.50 0.90
C PRO A 153 -21.40 8.14 0.25
N LEU A 154 -20.34 7.34 0.10
CA LEU A 154 -20.48 5.94 -0.26
C LEU A 154 -20.93 5.18 1.00
N THR A 155 -22.20 4.79 1.02
CA THR A 155 -22.79 3.96 2.07
C THR A 155 -23.06 2.57 1.52
N GLU A 156 -23.33 1.60 2.40
CA GLU A 156 -23.66 0.23 2.02
C GLU A 156 -24.76 0.16 0.95
N GLU A 157 -25.81 0.99 1.08
CA GLU A 157 -26.91 1.07 0.10
C GLU A 157 -26.46 1.47 -1.31
N ARG A 158 -25.28 2.08 -1.46
CA ARG A 158 -24.72 2.57 -2.73
C ARG A 158 -23.56 1.75 -3.26
N THR A 159 -23.16 0.72 -2.53
CA THR A 159 -22.10 -0.19 -2.97
C THR A 159 -22.41 -0.79 -4.32
N GLY A 160 -23.68 -1.12 -4.61
CA GLY A 160 -24.11 -1.60 -5.92
C GLY A 160 -23.85 -0.63 -7.05
N ASP A 161 -24.09 0.68 -6.84
CA ASP A 161 -23.82 1.73 -7.85
C ASP A 161 -22.31 1.86 -8.11
N ALA A 162 -21.51 1.81 -7.04
CA ALA A 162 -20.05 1.87 -7.16
C ALA A 162 -19.48 0.64 -7.88
N LEU A 163 -19.99 -0.56 -7.59
CA LEU A 163 -19.63 -1.79 -8.31
C LEU A 163 -19.99 -1.73 -9.80
N ASN A 164 -21.14 -1.15 -10.15
CA ASN A 164 -21.51 -0.94 -11.56
C ASN A 164 -20.56 0.00 -12.29
N VAL A 165 -20.10 1.07 -11.63
CA VAL A 165 -19.08 1.98 -12.21
C VAL A 165 -17.76 1.25 -12.40
N LEU A 166 -17.34 0.46 -11.42
CA LEU A 166 -16.12 -0.32 -11.48
C LEU A 166 -16.15 -1.37 -12.59
N GLU A 167 -17.31 -2.02 -12.80
CA GLU A 167 -17.49 -3.00 -13.86
C GLU A 167 -17.37 -2.36 -15.25
N ARG A 168 -18.01 -1.20 -15.47
CA ARG A 168 -17.87 -0.44 -16.73
C ARG A 168 -16.41 -0.01 -16.98
N TRP A 169 -15.73 0.43 -15.93
CA TRP A 169 -14.31 0.78 -16.02
C TRP A 169 -13.45 -0.41 -16.43
N ARG A 170 -13.74 -1.61 -15.90
CA ARG A 170 -13.09 -2.87 -16.28
C ARG A 170 -13.30 -3.18 -17.77
N GLU A 171 -14.53 -3.05 -18.27
CA GLU A 171 -14.88 -3.29 -19.69
C GLU A 171 -14.12 -2.35 -20.62
N GLU A 172 -13.95 -1.09 -20.22
CA GLU A 172 -13.28 -0.06 -21.03
C GLU A 172 -11.74 -0.17 -21.00
N ARG A 173 -11.15 -0.56 -19.89
CA ARG A 173 -9.70 -0.47 -19.65
C ARG A 173 -8.98 -1.79 -19.36
N GLY A 174 -9.73 -2.87 -19.16
CA GLY A 174 -9.17 -4.19 -18.84
C GLY A 174 -9.06 -4.46 -17.33
N LEU A 175 -8.37 -5.55 -16.99
CA LEU A 175 -8.43 -6.11 -15.61
C LEU A 175 -7.59 -5.35 -14.58
N GLY A 176 -6.56 -4.59 -14.93
CA GLY A 176 -5.74 -3.83 -13.99
C GLY A 176 -5.95 -4.18 -12.50
N ASP A 177 -6.16 -3.18 -11.67
CA ASP A 177 -6.43 -3.32 -10.23
C ASP A 177 -7.91 -3.61 -9.89
N TYR A 178 -8.70 -4.11 -10.86
CA TYR A 178 -10.13 -4.38 -10.67
C TYR A 178 -10.42 -5.26 -9.48
N THR A 179 -9.67 -6.35 -9.30
CA THR A 179 -9.91 -7.31 -8.21
C THR A 179 -9.73 -6.67 -6.84
N ALA A 180 -8.65 -5.90 -6.66
CA ALA A 180 -8.39 -5.17 -5.42
C ALA A 180 -9.45 -4.10 -5.15
N ALA A 181 -9.84 -3.33 -6.17
CA ALA A 181 -10.86 -2.29 -6.05
C ALA A 181 -12.25 -2.88 -5.73
N LYS A 182 -12.62 -4.00 -6.36
CA LYS A 182 -13.86 -4.72 -6.06
C LYS A 182 -13.90 -5.22 -4.63
N GLU A 183 -12.83 -5.87 -4.17
CA GLU A 183 -12.73 -6.37 -2.80
C GLU A 183 -12.76 -5.23 -1.77
N ALA A 184 -12.15 -4.07 -2.09
CA ALA A 184 -12.23 -2.89 -1.25
C ALA A 184 -13.66 -2.38 -1.07
N LEU A 185 -14.47 -2.34 -2.14
CA LEU A 185 -15.88 -1.95 -2.08
C LEU A 185 -16.74 -2.96 -1.31
N GLU A 186 -16.51 -4.25 -1.51
CA GLU A 186 -17.29 -5.32 -0.85
C GLU A 186 -16.99 -5.44 0.65
N LYS A 187 -15.86 -4.91 1.12
CA LYS A 187 -15.39 -4.98 2.52
C LYS A 187 -15.23 -3.61 3.18
N ALA A 188 -15.82 -2.58 2.61
CA ALA A 188 -15.81 -1.22 3.14
C ALA A 188 -16.82 -1.07 4.29
N ASP A 189 -16.55 -1.74 5.43
CA ASP A 189 -17.29 -1.61 6.71
C ASP A 189 -16.48 -0.80 7.74
#